data_677e3eaae00ac979b2659359c4a8dfdd
#
_entry.id   677e3eaae00ac979b2659359c4a8dfdd
#
_cell.length_a   1.000
_cell.length_b   1.000
_cell.length_c   1.000
_cell.angle_alpha   90.00
_cell.angle_beta   90.00
_cell.angle_gamma   90.00
#
_symmetry.space_group_name_H-M   'P 1'
#
loop_
_entity.id
_entity.type
_entity.pdbx_description
1 polymer ?
#
loop_
_entity_poly.entity_id
_entity_poly.type
_entity_poly.pdbx_seq_one_letter_code
_entity_poly.pdbx_strand_id
1 'polypeptide(L)'
;MAETRVVKPKAAKPAAKAETKTPAEWAYDRLVHYIRSFETQLDADHEVAMGFAGSDAGVLTIEGVGYFAPDILTFFGRDEEGVKTQLIQHVSQLSVLLRAVPKSRPEEPARRIGFRLAEGWSGGESGDGSA
;
A
#
# COMPACT_ATOMS: atom_id res chain seq x y z
N MET A 1 20.29 0.81 9.42
CA MET A 1 20.49 0.66 10.00
C MET A 1 20.75 0.83 10.72
N ALA A 2 20.19 1.11 10.23
CA ALA A 2 20.23 1.11 10.88
C ALA A 2 20.26 1.22 11.62
N GLU A 3 19.72 1.42 11.39
CA GLU A 3 19.71 1.34 12.21
C GLU A 3 19.79 1.27 13.00
N THR A 4 19.46 1.44 12.61
CA THR A 4 19.45 1.27 13.53
C THR A 4 19.55 1.57 14.36
N ARG A 5 19.34 1.73 14.11
CA ARG A 5 19.30 1.91 15.02
C ARG A 5 19.25 2.06 15.83
N VAL A 6 18.95 2.24 15.71
CA VAL A 6 18.71 2.31 16.69
C VAL A 6 18.55 2.46 17.67
N VAL A 7 18.39 2.55 17.62
CA VAL A 7 18.13 2.68 18.58
C VAL A 7 17.92 2.69 19.62
N LYS A 8 17.68 2.85 19.81
CA LYS A 8 17.35 2.88 20.80
C LYS A 8 16.98 2.83 21.71
N PRO A 9 16.90 2.85 21.91
CA PRO A 9 16.38 2.83 22.81
C PRO A 9 15.85 2.79 23.62
N LYS A 10 15.44 3.08 23.67
CA LYS A 10 14.93 3.14 24.46
C LYS A 10 14.15 2.80 25.04
N ALA A 11 13.93 2.77 24.95
CA ALA A 11 13.37 2.48 25.43
C ALA A 11 12.51 2.34 26.03
N ALA A 12 12.23 2.15 26.12
CA ALA A 12 11.53 1.95 26.68
C ALA A 12 10.49 2.21 26.99
N LYS A 13 10.07 2.41 26.79
CA LYS A 13 9.16 2.74 27.05
C LYS A 13 8.19 1.97 27.03
N PRO A 14 7.73 1.60 27.66
CA PRO A 14 6.78 0.77 27.87
C PRO A 14 5.67 1.02 27.10
N ALA A 15 5.28 2.03 27.20
CA ALA A 15 4.23 2.32 26.45
C ALA A 15 4.46 1.94 25.16
N ALA A 16 5.60 1.87 24.85
CA ALA A 16 5.88 1.57 23.59
C ALA A 16 5.22 0.39 23.15
N LYS A 17 5.00 -0.57 23.98
CA LYS A 17 4.41 -1.65 23.49
C LYS A 17 3.17 -1.37 22.86
N ALA A 18 2.45 -0.51 23.27
CA ALA A 18 1.18 -0.28 22.68
C ALA A 18 1.30 0.21 21.31
N GLU A 19 2.39 0.83 20.98
CA GLU A 19 2.52 1.29 19.71
C GLU A 19 3.37 0.48 18.86
N THR A 20 3.79 -0.65 19.28
CA THR A 20 4.64 -1.52 18.49
C THR A 20 3.89 -2.00 17.28
N LYS A 21 4.41 -1.73 16.14
CA LYS A 21 3.81 -2.19 14.91
C LYS A 21 4.62 -3.32 14.31
N THR A 22 3.93 -4.26 13.70
CA THR A 22 4.61 -5.35 13.02
C THR A 22 5.24 -4.83 11.74
N PRO A 23 6.15 -5.58 11.15
CA PRO A 23 6.74 -5.16 9.88
C PRO A 23 5.71 -4.89 8.81
N ALA A 24 4.67 -5.71 8.74
CA ALA A 24 3.64 -5.47 7.74
C ALA A 24 2.90 -4.17 7.98
N GLU A 25 2.63 -3.85 9.23
CA GLU A 25 1.95 -2.60 9.54
C GLU A 25 2.80 -1.40 9.19
N TRP A 26 4.11 -1.47 9.48
CA TRP A 26 5.00 -0.40 9.11
C TRP A 26 5.04 -0.22 7.60
N ALA A 27 5.13 -1.32 6.87
CA ALA A 27 5.18 -1.23 5.43
C ALA A 27 3.88 -0.69 4.86
N TYR A 28 2.75 -1.12 5.42
CA TYR A 28 1.45 -0.66 4.98
C TYR A 28 1.34 0.85 5.14
N ASP A 29 1.72 1.37 6.31
CA ASP A 29 1.62 2.81 6.54
C ASP A 29 2.44 3.60 5.55
N ARG A 30 3.64 3.11 5.26
CA ARG A 30 4.48 3.80 4.31
C ARG A 30 3.97 3.71 2.89
N LEU A 31 3.41 2.56 2.53
CA LEU A 31 2.83 2.43 1.20
C LEU A 31 1.66 3.39 1.01
N VAL A 32 0.81 3.52 2.02
CA VAL A 32 -0.29 4.45 1.93
C VAL A 32 0.22 5.86 1.73
N HIS A 33 1.27 6.21 2.45
CA HIS A 33 1.85 7.53 2.31
C HIS A 33 2.39 7.75 0.90
N TYR A 34 3.09 6.77 0.36
CA TYR A 34 3.62 6.89 -0.99
C TYR A 34 2.50 7.01 -2.02
N ILE A 35 1.46 6.22 -1.86
CA ILE A 35 0.36 6.26 -2.81
C ILE A 35 -0.34 7.62 -2.76
N ARG A 36 -0.59 8.14 -1.57
CA ARG A 36 -1.22 9.43 -1.45
C ARG A 36 -0.37 10.52 -2.09
N SER A 37 0.92 10.49 -1.81
CA SER A 37 1.81 11.48 -2.37
C SER A 37 1.85 11.40 -3.89
N PHE A 38 1.89 10.18 -4.41
CA PHE A 38 1.92 10.01 -5.85
C PHE A 38 0.64 10.52 -6.49
N GLU A 39 -0.50 10.25 -5.86
CA GLU A 39 -1.76 10.67 -6.43
C GLU A 39 -1.93 12.17 -6.47
N THR A 40 -1.27 12.90 -5.58
CA THR A 40 -1.39 14.35 -5.62
C THR A 40 -0.75 14.93 -6.87
N GLN A 41 0.07 14.17 -7.56
CA GLN A 41 0.71 14.65 -8.77
C GLN A 41 -0.01 14.25 -10.04
N LEU A 42 -1.10 13.50 -9.91
CA LEU A 42 -1.81 13.01 -11.09
C LEU A 42 -2.86 14.02 -11.54
N ASP A 43 -3.04 14.09 -12.84
CA ASP A 43 -4.10 14.94 -13.35
C ASP A 43 -5.43 14.18 -13.34
N ALA A 44 -6.46 14.81 -13.84
CA ALA A 44 -7.81 14.28 -13.75
C ALA A 44 -8.06 13.06 -14.63
N ASP A 45 -7.12 12.76 -15.51
CA ASP A 45 -7.33 11.66 -16.43
C ASP A 45 -6.51 10.42 -16.09
N HIS A 46 -5.76 10.45 -15.00
CA HIS A 46 -4.87 9.34 -14.67
C HIS A 46 -5.11 8.81 -13.27
N GLU A 47 -4.85 7.53 -13.10
CA GLU A 47 -5.02 6.84 -11.84
C GLU A 47 -3.74 6.08 -11.51
N VAL A 48 -3.53 5.75 -10.24
CA VAL A 48 -2.34 5.05 -9.83
C VAL A 48 -2.47 3.57 -10.14
N ALA A 49 -1.40 3.00 -10.65
CA ALA A 49 -1.30 1.56 -10.81
C ALA A 49 0.04 1.14 -10.23
N MET A 50 0.15 -0.12 -9.86
CA MET A 50 1.35 -0.64 -9.22
C MET A 50 1.92 -1.80 -10.02
N GLY A 51 3.23 -1.81 -10.17
CA GLY A 51 3.93 -2.96 -10.70
C GLY A 51 4.73 -3.59 -9.58
N PHE A 52 5.01 -4.87 -9.72
CA PHE A 52 5.66 -5.64 -8.65
C PHE A 52 6.85 -6.37 -9.21
N ALA A 53 8.02 -6.14 -8.63
CA ALA A 53 9.23 -6.80 -9.08
C ALA A 53 9.07 -8.30 -8.95
N GLY A 54 9.49 -9.01 -9.94
CA GLY A 54 9.45 -10.47 -9.88
C GLY A 54 8.10 -11.08 -10.22
N SER A 55 7.15 -10.26 -10.59
CA SER A 55 5.83 -10.78 -10.93
C SER A 55 5.58 -10.68 -12.40
N ASP A 56 4.94 -11.69 -12.96
CA ASP A 56 4.55 -11.64 -14.36
C ASP A 56 3.19 -11.03 -14.55
N ALA A 57 2.55 -10.61 -13.48
CA ALA A 57 1.19 -10.11 -13.57
C ALA A 57 1.11 -8.76 -14.27
N GLY A 58 2.24 -8.11 -14.47
CA GLY A 58 2.21 -6.79 -15.08
C GLY A 58 1.83 -5.75 -14.06
N VAL A 59 1.00 -4.83 -14.48
CA VAL A 59 0.64 -3.69 -13.64
C VAL A 59 -0.81 -3.85 -13.20
N LEU A 60 -1.08 -3.57 -11.94
CA LEU A 60 -2.44 -3.61 -11.42
C LEU A 60 -2.91 -2.19 -11.16
N THR A 61 -4.11 -1.87 -11.62
CA THR A 61 -4.77 -0.65 -11.19
C THR A 61 -5.27 -0.93 -9.79
N ILE A 62 -4.68 -0.28 -8.81
CA ILE A 62 -4.87 -0.66 -7.42
C ILE A 62 -6.19 -0.15 -6.89
N GLU A 63 -6.93 -1.05 -6.25
CA GLU A 63 -8.19 -0.71 -5.62
C GLU A 63 -8.09 -0.80 -4.10
N GLY A 64 -7.09 -1.50 -3.59
CA GLY A 64 -6.92 -1.60 -2.16
C GLY A 64 -5.60 -2.22 -1.80
N VAL A 65 -5.17 -1.94 -0.59
CA VAL A 65 -3.95 -2.50 -0.03
C VAL A 65 -4.30 -2.95 1.37
N GLY A 66 -3.79 -4.08 1.79
CA GLY A 66 -4.03 -4.55 3.14
C GLY A 66 -2.81 -5.21 3.70
N TYR A 67 -2.94 -5.73 4.90
CA TYR A 67 -1.86 -6.49 5.49
C TYR A 67 -2.42 -7.52 6.44
N PHE A 68 -1.64 -8.52 6.72
CA PHE A 68 -1.98 -9.56 7.66
C PHE A 68 -0.74 -9.70 8.54
N ALA A 69 -0.85 -9.23 9.76
CA ALA A 69 0.29 -9.21 10.66
C ALA A 69 0.79 -10.61 10.90
N PRO A 70 2.06 -10.78 11.09
CA PRO A 70 3.03 -9.71 11.23
C PRO A 70 3.74 -9.34 9.93
N ASP A 71 3.59 -10.11 8.86
CA ASP A 71 4.51 -9.97 7.76
C ASP A 71 3.93 -10.10 6.36
N ILE A 72 2.64 -10.10 6.21
CA ILE A 72 2.05 -10.27 4.88
C ILE A 72 1.41 -8.96 4.41
N LEU A 73 1.64 -8.63 3.15
CA LEU A 73 0.99 -7.51 2.49
C LEU A 73 0.12 -8.04 1.37
N THR A 74 -1.00 -7.40 1.12
CA THR A 74 -1.89 -7.80 0.05
C THR A 74 -2.25 -6.58 -0.79
N PHE A 75 -2.40 -6.81 -2.09
CA PHE A 75 -2.72 -5.76 -3.03
C PHE A 75 -3.86 -6.24 -3.90
N PHE A 76 -4.87 -5.42 -4.05
CA PHE A 76 -6.05 -5.79 -4.83
C PHE A 76 -6.23 -4.83 -5.97
N GLY A 77 -6.64 -5.33 -7.09
CA GLY A 77 -6.91 -4.44 -8.20
C GLY A 77 -7.25 -5.23 -9.44
N ARG A 78 -7.09 -4.57 -10.58
CA ARG A 78 -7.36 -5.21 -11.84
C ARG A 78 -6.13 -5.12 -12.71
N ASP A 79 -5.87 -6.19 -13.45
CA ASP A 79 -4.72 -6.19 -14.33
C ASP A 79 -5.07 -5.42 -15.61
N GLU A 80 -4.16 -5.46 -16.57
CA GLU A 80 -4.35 -4.68 -17.77
C GLU A 80 -5.50 -5.15 -18.61
N GLU A 81 -5.96 -6.36 -18.38
CA GLU A 81 -7.11 -6.88 -19.10
C GLU A 81 -8.38 -6.75 -18.32
N GLY A 82 -8.33 -6.08 -17.18
CA GLY A 82 -9.51 -5.89 -16.35
C GLY A 82 -9.81 -7.03 -15.41
N VAL A 83 -8.92 -7.99 -15.30
CA VAL A 83 -9.16 -9.17 -14.48
C VAL A 83 -8.87 -8.84 -13.02
N LYS A 84 -9.82 -9.19 -12.16
CA LYS A 84 -9.67 -8.95 -10.74
C LYS A 84 -8.52 -9.77 -10.21
N THR A 85 -7.59 -9.14 -9.55
CA THR A 85 -6.34 -9.77 -9.16
C THR A 85 -5.97 -9.39 -7.75
N GLN A 86 -5.44 -10.34 -7.01
CA GLN A 86 -4.93 -10.07 -5.68
C GLN A 86 -3.52 -10.63 -5.60
N LEU A 87 -2.60 -9.82 -5.12
CA LEU A 87 -1.24 -10.27 -4.90
C LEU A 87 -1.00 -10.36 -3.41
N ILE A 88 -0.44 -11.46 -2.97
CA ILE A 88 -0.13 -11.69 -1.57
C ILE A 88 1.36 -11.91 -1.48
N GLN A 89 2.05 -11.13 -0.65
CA GLN A 89 3.49 -11.30 -0.56
C GLN A 89 4.00 -11.05 0.85
N HIS A 90 5.10 -11.68 1.14
CA HIS A 90 5.79 -11.45 2.41
C HIS A 90 6.42 -10.06 2.34
N VAL A 91 6.49 -9.38 3.47
CA VAL A 91 6.99 -8.02 3.51
C VAL A 91 8.43 -7.94 2.99
N SER A 92 9.20 -8.99 3.13
CA SER A 92 10.57 -8.99 2.64
C SER A 92 10.66 -8.99 1.12
N GLN A 93 9.57 -9.26 0.44
CA GLN A 93 9.55 -9.27 -1.00
C GLN A 93 9.07 -7.95 -1.58
N LEU A 94 8.75 -7.01 -0.74
CA LEU A 94 8.14 -5.77 -1.19
C LEU A 94 9.10 -4.99 -2.09
N SER A 95 8.69 -4.78 -3.32
CA SER A 95 9.41 -3.97 -4.26
C SER A 95 8.42 -3.58 -5.33
N VAL A 96 7.90 -2.37 -5.24
CA VAL A 96 6.82 -1.95 -6.11
C VAL A 96 7.18 -0.65 -6.79
N LEU A 97 6.56 -0.42 -7.93
CA LEU A 97 6.63 0.87 -8.56
C LEU A 97 5.22 1.39 -8.73
N LEU A 98 5.09 2.69 -8.78
CA LEU A 98 3.81 3.33 -9.00
C LEU A 98 3.82 3.94 -10.37
N ARG A 99 2.71 3.81 -11.09
CA ARG A 99 2.60 4.34 -12.43
C ARG A 99 1.32 5.13 -12.57
N ALA A 100 1.37 6.14 -13.41
CA ALA A 100 0.18 6.91 -13.75
C ALA A 100 -0.37 6.33 -15.02
N VAL A 101 -1.54 5.71 -14.94
CA VAL A 101 -2.15 5.10 -16.10
C VAL A 101 -3.46 5.83 -16.40
N PRO A 102 -3.91 5.84 -17.65
CA PRO A 102 -5.17 6.47 -17.98
C PRO A 102 -6.30 5.83 -17.19
N LYS A 103 -7.23 6.66 -16.73
CA LYS A 103 -8.37 6.12 -16.00
C LYS A 103 -9.15 5.20 -16.93
N SER A 104 -9.73 4.15 -16.35
CA SER A 104 -10.34 3.14 -17.16
C SER A 104 -11.75 3.49 -17.60
N ARG A 105 -12.37 4.47 -16.96
CA ARG A 105 -13.73 4.87 -17.33
C ARG A 105 -13.72 6.35 -17.65
N PRO A 106 -13.62 6.67 -18.94
CA PRO A 106 -13.44 8.07 -19.32
C PRO A 106 -14.54 8.98 -18.84
N GLU A 107 -15.76 8.48 -18.68
CA GLU A 107 -16.85 9.34 -18.28
C GLU A 107 -16.93 9.54 -16.79
N GLU A 108 -16.07 8.91 -16.01
CA GLU A 108 -16.10 9.05 -14.57
C GLU A 108 -14.86 9.76 -14.09
N PRO A 109 -14.91 10.37 -12.90
CA PRO A 109 -13.71 10.99 -12.36
C PRO A 109 -12.64 9.93 -12.09
N ALA A 110 -11.40 10.34 -12.16
CA ALA A 110 -10.29 9.44 -11.83
C ALA A 110 -10.43 8.99 -10.37
N ARG A 111 -10.18 7.72 -10.12
CA ARG A 111 -10.31 7.18 -8.79
C ARG A 111 -9.07 7.52 -7.97
N ARG A 112 -9.28 7.91 -6.73
CA ARG A 112 -8.20 8.18 -5.81
C ARG A 112 -8.37 7.29 -4.58
N ILE A 113 -7.37 6.48 -4.30
CA ILE A 113 -7.52 5.51 -3.23
C ILE A 113 -6.72 5.86 -1.99
N GLY A 114 -5.71 6.72 -2.12
CA GLY A 114 -4.85 6.99 -0.98
C GLY A 114 -5.60 7.53 0.21
N PHE A 115 -6.61 8.34 -0.04
CA PHE A 115 -7.39 8.88 1.02
C PHE A 115 -8.11 7.78 1.78
N ARG A 116 -8.74 6.86 1.09
CA ARG A 116 -9.42 5.76 1.74
C ARG A 116 -8.45 4.86 2.47
N LEU A 117 -7.30 4.60 1.91
CA LEU A 117 -6.32 3.76 2.57
C LEU A 117 -5.87 4.42 3.85
N ALA A 118 -5.68 5.73 3.83
CA ALA A 118 -5.20 6.42 5.00
C ALA A 118 -6.17 6.36 6.15
N GLU A 119 -7.44 6.23 5.87
CA GLU A 119 -8.41 6.16 6.93
C GLU A 119 -8.26 4.90 7.76
N GLY A 120 -7.70 3.86 7.19
CA GLY A 120 -7.56 2.63 7.92
C GLY A 120 -6.22 2.43 8.57
N TRP A 121 -5.24 3.26 8.21
CA TRP A 121 -3.91 2.92 8.66
C TRP A 121 -3.72 3.13 10.14
N SER A 122 -4.33 4.12 10.71
CA SER A 122 -4.06 4.33 12.12
C SER A 122 -4.78 3.30 12.95
N GLY A 123 -5.82 2.76 12.47
CA GLY A 123 -6.52 1.80 13.21
C GLY A 123 -5.95 0.45 13.04
N GLY A 124 -5.28 0.26 12.05
CA GLY A 124 -4.71 -0.97 11.84
C GLY A 124 -5.65 -1.99 11.44
N GLU A 125 -6.74 -1.82 11.40
CA GLU A 125 -7.56 -2.81 11.03
C GLU A 125 -7.75 -2.90 9.81
N SER A 126 -7.36 -2.42 9.32
CA SER A 126 -7.46 -2.45 8.10
C SER A 126 -7.56 -3.38 7.35
N GLY A 127 -7.16 -4.04 7.58
CA GLY A 127 -7.19 -4.94 6.72
C GLY A 127 -8.26 -4.91 5.90
N ASP A 128 -8.90 -4.87 6.16
CA ASP A 128 -9.86 -4.94 5.45
C ASP A 128 -10.02 -4.15 4.56
N GLY A 129 -9.76 -3.51 4.75
CA GLY A 129 -9.87 -2.77 3.79
C GLY A 129 -10.14 -3.21 2.75
N SER A 130 -10.13 -3.68 2.78
CA SER A 130 -10.21 -3.95 1.81
C SER A 130 -10.97 -3.97 1.12
N ALA A 131 -11.28 -4.02 1.28
CA ALA A 131 -11.84 -4.10 0.44
C ALA A 131 -12.27 -3.72 0.01
#